data_136dfa763bc91faa9f226bb887de7361
#
_entry.id   136dfa763bc91faa9f226bb887de7361
#
_cell.length_a   1.000
_cell.length_b   1.000
_cell.length_c   1.000
_cell.angle_alpha   90.00
_cell.angle_beta   90.00
_cell.angle_gamma   90.00
#
_symmetry.space_group_name_H-M   'P 1'
#
loop_
_entity.id
_entity.type
_entity.pdbx_description
1 polymer ?
#
loop_
_entity_poly.entity_id
_entity_poly.type
_entity_poly.pdbx_seq_one_letter_code
_entity_poly.pdbx_strand_id
1 'polypeptide(L)'
;MRKSLLFVWACMGLVCLMSACKTSVKSKEWKLVWVEDFDQKNSFDESVWTKIPRGTSDWNNYMSYYDSCYAMQDGNLILRGIANHTQKNDTAPYLTGGVYTKGKKLFTGGRVEVCARLQAAKGAWPAIWMLPEKAEWPKGGEIDIMERLNHDRIAYQTTHSYYTHTVSYTHLTLPTNSRV
;
A
#
# COMPACT_ATOMS: atom_id res chain seq x y z
N MET A 1 50.11 74.56 2.26
CA MET A 1 49.68 73.81 3.43
C MET A 1 48.18 73.45 3.29
N ARG A 2 47.90 72.26 2.83
CA ARG A 2 46.49 71.73 2.57
C ARG A 2 46.10 70.82 3.69
N LYS A 3 45.06 71.17 4.45
CA LYS A 3 44.46 70.33 5.45
C LYS A 3 43.50 69.36 4.80
N SER A 4 43.76 68.04 4.91
CA SER A 4 42.88 66.97 4.42
C SER A 4 41.82 66.72 5.50
N LEU A 5 40.56 66.91 5.14
CA LEU A 5 39.40 66.50 5.94
C LEU A 5 39.13 65.02 5.69
N LEU A 6 39.29 64.22 6.70
CA LEU A 6 38.84 62.82 6.68
C LEU A 6 37.34 62.76 7.01
N PHE A 7 36.55 62.37 6.02
CA PHE A 7 35.12 62.00 6.21
C PHE A 7 35.05 60.56 6.67
N VAL A 8 34.65 60.34 7.90
CA VAL A 8 34.33 59.05 8.44
C VAL A 8 32.84 58.78 8.13
N TRP A 9 32.58 57.87 7.20
CA TRP A 9 31.25 57.36 6.96
C TRP A 9 30.94 56.26 7.99
N ALA A 10 30.09 56.58 8.97
CA ALA A 10 29.52 55.57 9.86
C ALA A 10 28.41 54.84 9.12
N CYS A 11 28.71 53.66 8.61
CA CYS A 11 27.67 52.71 8.13
C CYS A 11 26.93 52.16 9.34
N MET A 12 25.77 52.74 9.65
CA MET A 12 24.82 52.16 10.57
C MET A 12 24.15 50.97 9.89
N GLY A 13 24.71 49.80 10.13
CA GLY A 13 24.13 48.54 9.70
C GLY A 13 22.84 48.26 10.47
N LEU A 14 21.70 48.42 9.82
CA LEU A 14 20.40 48.01 10.34
C LEU A 14 20.36 46.47 10.30
N VAL A 15 20.71 45.84 11.42
CA VAL A 15 20.51 44.37 11.59
C VAL A 15 19.03 44.13 11.76
N CYS A 16 18.34 43.81 10.66
CA CYS A 16 16.99 43.24 10.69
C CYS A 16 17.10 41.88 11.38
N LEU A 17 16.79 41.81 12.66
CA LEU A 17 16.50 40.56 13.35
C LEU A 17 15.22 39.96 12.76
N MET A 18 15.41 39.15 11.72
CA MET A 18 14.38 38.25 11.23
C MET A 18 14.15 37.21 12.33
N SER A 19 13.24 37.50 13.24
CA SER A 19 12.67 36.52 14.14
C SER A 19 11.92 35.50 13.27
N ALA A 20 12.66 34.53 12.77
CA ALA A 20 12.06 33.36 12.16
C ALA A 20 11.23 32.66 13.24
N CYS A 21 9.94 32.90 13.21
CA CYS A 21 8.99 32.16 14.02
C CYS A 21 9.15 30.69 13.62
N LYS A 22 10.00 29.96 14.33
CA LYS A 22 10.05 28.50 14.21
C LYS A 22 8.73 27.99 14.81
N THR A 23 7.70 27.95 14.00
CA THR A 23 6.55 27.09 14.28
C THR A 23 7.09 25.68 14.31
N SER A 24 7.40 25.21 15.50
CA SER A 24 7.64 23.80 15.77
C SER A 24 6.34 23.08 15.44
N VAL A 25 6.21 22.64 14.18
CA VAL A 25 5.22 21.65 13.82
C VAL A 25 5.61 20.42 14.63
N LYS A 26 4.95 20.20 15.76
CA LYS A 26 5.07 18.93 16.47
C LYS A 26 4.72 17.87 15.46
N SER A 27 5.72 17.14 14.99
CA SER A 27 5.48 15.95 14.18
C SER A 27 4.56 15.06 14.98
N LYS A 28 3.39 14.76 14.43
CA LYS A 28 2.42 13.87 15.07
C LYS A 28 3.14 12.52 15.18
N GLU A 29 3.48 12.14 16.40
CA GLU A 29 4.16 10.87 16.65
C GLU A 29 3.18 9.75 16.35
N TRP A 30 3.56 8.84 15.44
CA TRP A 30 2.76 7.68 15.10
C TRP A 30 2.94 6.61 16.18
N LYS A 31 1.84 6.09 16.71
CA LYS A 31 1.86 4.96 17.63
C LYS A 31 1.53 3.70 16.85
N LEU A 32 2.39 2.69 16.94
CA LEU A 32 2.11 1.37 16.39
C LEU A 32 0.91 0.77 17.13
N VAL A 33 -0.12 0.41 16.39
CA VAL A 33 -1.35 -0.18 16.94
C VAL A 33 -1.51 -1.66 16.58
N TRP A 34 -0.86 -2.10 15.53
CA TRP A 34 -0.87 -3.48 15.08
C TRP A 34 0.28 -3.75 14.10
N VAL A 35 0.80 -4.94 14.13
CA VAL A 35 1.79 -5.46 13.19
C VAL A 35 1.44 -6.92 12.89
N GLU A 36 1.72 -7.33 11.66
CA GLU A 36 1.69 -8.72 11.20
C GLU A 36 3.03 -9.04 10.56
N ASP A 37 3.77 -9.94 11.18
CA ASP A 37 5.12 -10.32 10.74
C ASP A 37 5.14 -11.67 10.02
N PHE A 38 3.99 -12.35 9.96
CA PHE A 38 3.85 -13.68 9.37
C PHE A 38 4.88 -14.70 9.91
N ASP A 39 5.19 -14.62 11.20
CA ASP A 39 6.20 -15.49 11.85
C ASP A 39 5.70 -16.92 12.13
N GLN A 40 4.41 -17.18 11.93
CA GLN A 40 3.84 -18.51 12.11
C GLN A 40 4.44 -19.49 11.11
N LYS A 41 4.82 -20.68 11.60
CA LYS A 41 5.57 -21.64 10.77
C LYS A 41 4.73 -22.37 9.72
N ASN A 42 3.45 -22.60 9.98
CA ASN A 42 2.64 -23.52 9.17
C ASN A 42 1.49 -22.85 8.41
N SER A 43 0.93 -21.78 8.95
CA SER A 43 -0.19 -21.04 8.36
C SER A 43 -0.19 -19.61 8.91
N PHE A 44 -0.89 -18.71 8.27
CA PHE A 44 -1.19 -17.39 8.83
C PHE A 44 -2.20 -17.50 10.00
N ASP A 45 -2.25 -16.47 10.83
CA ASP A 45 -3.18 -16.42 11.97
C ASP A 45 -4.64 -16.31 11.48
N GLU A 46 -5.37 -17.42 11.59
CA GLU A 46 -6.77 -17.48 11.17
C GLU A 46 -7.72 -16.67 12.08
N SER A 47 -7.27 -16.21 13.25
CA SER A 47 -8.05 -15.25 14.05
C SER A 47 -8.06 -13.85 13.43
N VAL A 48 -7.10 -13.53 12.60
CA VAL A 48 -6.94 -12.26 11.88
C VAL A 48 -7.29 -12.38 10.39
N TRP A 49 -6.79 -13.42 9.74
CA TRP A 49 -6.89 -13.59 8.29
C TRP A 49 -7.87 -14.70 7.90
N THR A 50 -8.48 -14.52 6.75
CA THR A 50 -9.33 -15.52 6.10
C THR A 50 -8.96 -15.62 4.64
N LYS A 51 -8.90 -16.82 4.06
CA LYS A 51 -8.77 -17.02 2.62
C LYS A 51 -9.99 -16.40 1.92
N ILE A 52 -9.76 -15.65 0.85
CA ILE A 52 -10.83 -15.02 0.07
C ILE A 52 -11.59 -16.10 -0.71
N PRO A 53 -12.92 -16.17 -0.59
CA PRO A 53 -13.72 -17.11 -1.37
C PRO A 53 -13.74 -16.72 -2.85
N ARG A 54 -13.96 -17.71 -3.71
CA ARG A 54 -14.23 -17.46 -5.12
C ARG A 54 -15.51 -16.67 -5.30
N GLY A 55 -15.46 -15.69 -6.18
CA GLY A 55 -16.59 -14.88 -6.60
C GLY A 55 -16.77 -14.89 -8.12
N THR A 56 -17.50 -13.91 -8.62
CA THR A 56 -17.80 -13.75 -10.04
C THR A 56 -17.15 -12.54 -10.70
N SER A 57 -16.48 -11.71 -9.90
CA SER A 57 -15.76 -10.53 -10.40
C SER A 57 -14.37 -10.92 -10.91
N ASP A 58 -13.80 -10.12 -11.80
CA ASP A 58 -12.52 -10.37 -12.45
C ASP A 58 -11.39 -10.61 -11.45
N TRP A 59 -11.40 -9.88 -10.33
CA TRP A 59 -10.37 -9.98 -9.29
C TRP A 59 -10.47 -11.26 -8.44
N ASN A 60 -11.67 -11.92 -8.35
CA ASN A 60 -11.85 -13.07 -7.44
C ASN A 60 -12.42 -14.34 -8.11
N ASN A 61 -12.62 -14.34 -9.42
CA ASN A 61 -13.18 -15.49 -10.13
C ASN A 61 -12.25 -16.71 -10.17
N TYR A 62 -10.97 -16.53 -9.82
CA TYR A 62 -9.98 -17.61 -9.69
C TYR A 62 -9.52 -17.85 -8.26
N MET A 63 -10.08 -17.14 -7.26
CA MET A 63 -9.74 -17.39 -5.86
C MET A 63 -10.02 -18.85 -5.48
N SER A 64 -9.13 -19.42 -4.69
CA SER A 64 -9.19 -20.81 -4.28
C SER A 64 -8.70 -20.99 -2.85
N TYR A 65 -9.31 -21.94 -2.14
CA TYR A 65 -8.83 -22.39 -0.83
C TYR A 65 -7.70 -23.42 -0.92
N TYR A 66 -7.31 -23.82 -2.13
CA TYR A 66 -6.26 -24.82 -2.34
C TYR A 66 -4.93 -24.40 -1.74
N ASP A 67 -4.39 -25.24 -0.87
CA ASP A 67 -3.22 -24.88 -0.04
C ASP A 67 -1.98 -24.53 -0.86
N SER A 68 -1.82 -25.09 -2.06
CA SER A 68 -0.71 -24.72 -2.95
C SER A 68 -0.71 -23.24 -3.36
N CYS A 69 -1.84 -22.53 -3.23
CA CYS A 69 -1.91 -21.08 -3.46
C CYS A 69 -1.35 -20.25 -2.31
N TYR A 70 -0.99 -20.89 -1.19
CA TYR A 70 -0.54 -20.23 0.04
C TYR A 70 0.74 -20.88 0.54
N ALA A 71 1.64 -20.09 1.10
CA ALA A 71 2.77 -20.60 1.87
C ALA A 71 3.22 -19.58 2.91
N MET A 72 3.80 -20.08 3.97
CA MET A 72 4.55 -19.29 4.96
C MET A 72 6.02 -19.66 4.80
N GLN A 73 6.84 -18.65 4.53
CA GLN A 73 8.27 -18.90 4.36
C GLN A 73 9.07 -17.66 4.77
N ASP A 74 10.05 -17.86 5.64
CA ASP A 74 11.00 -16.84 6.08
C ASP A 74 10.31 -15.54 6.57
N GLY A 75 9.25 -15.67 7.40
CA GLY A 75 8.49 -14.53 7.90
C GLY A 75 7.67 -13.83 6.81
N ASN A 76 7.27 -14.54 5.76
CA ASN A 76 6.45 -13.97 4.70
C ASN A 76 5.25 -14.86 4.41
N LEU A 77 4.10 -14.24 4.19
CA LEU A 77 2.96 -14.87 3.54
C LEU A 77 3.16 -14.80 2.03
N ILE A 78 3.17 -15.95 1.38
CA ILE A 78 3.29 -16.08 -0.07
C ILE A 78 1.93 -16.45 -0.65
N LEU A 79 1.37 -15.57 -1.44
CA LEU A 79 0.16 -15.80 -2.23
C LEU A 79 0.54 -16.11 -3.67
N ARG A 80 -0.02 -17.18 -4.24
CA ARG A 80 0.35 -17.67 -5.57
C ARG A 80 -0.83 -17.68 -6.51
N GLY A 81 -0.56 -17.36 -7.78
CA GLY A 81 -1.39 -17.74 -8.91
C GLY A 81 -0.74 -18.94 -9.60
N ILE A 82 -1.47 -20.04 -9.75
CA ILE A 82 -0.97 -21.28 -10.34
C ILE A 82 -1.92 -21.78 -11.42
N ALA A 83 -1.39 -22.46 -12.43
CA ALA A 83 -2.21 -23.20 -13.37
C ALA A 83 -2.87 -24.41 -12.67
N ASN A 84 -4.15 -24.63 -12.97
CA ASN A 84 -4.89 -25.74 -12.38
C ASN A 84 -4.66 -27.03 -13.14
N HIS A 85 -3.71 -27.83 -12.72
CA HIS A 85 -3.44 -29.15 -13.30
C HIS A 85 -3.93 -30.30 -12.40
N THR A 86 -4.28 -30.03 -11.16
CA THR A 86 -4.50 -31.06 -10.14
C THR A 86 -5.91 -31.09 -9.56
N GLN A 87 -6.61 -29.97 -9.54
CA GLN A 87 -7.97 -29.89 -8.96
C GLN A 87 -9.02 -30.27 -10.01
N LYS A 88 -9.17 -31.58 -10.28
CA LYS A 88 -10.03 -32.10 -11.36
C LYS A 88 -11.51 -31.71 -11.25
N ASN A 89 -11.98 -31.43 -10.02
CA ASN A 89 -13.36 -31.00 -9.76
C ASN A 89 -13.55 -29.48 -9.89
N ASP A 90 -12.48 -28.73 -10.13
CA ASP A 90 -12.49 -27.28 -10.31
C ASP A 90 -12.16 -26.97 -11.78
N THR A 91 -13.13 -26.46 -12.52
CA THR A 91 -12.98 -26.17 -13.95
C THR A 91 -12.21 -24.90 -14.26
N ALA A 92 -11.86 -24.11 -13.25
CA ALA A 92 -11.07 -22.90 -13.44
C ALA A 92 -9.67 -23.23 -13.96
N PRO A 93 -9.18 -22.56 -15.02
CA PRO A 93 -7.85 -22.84 -15.60
C PRO A 93 -6.69 -22.40 -14.69
N TYR A 94 -6.96 -21.46 -13.80
CA TYR A 94 -6.00 -20.92 -12.83
C TYR A 94 -6.62 -20.91 -11.44
N LEU A 95 -5.77 -20.99 -10.42
CA LEU A 95 -6.15 -20.85 -9.02
C LEU A 95 -5.28 -19.78 -8.40
N THR A 96 -5.88 -18.84 -7.66
CA THR A 96 -5.17 -17.73 -7.00
C THR A 96 -5.41 -17.73 -5.50
N GLY A 97 -4.37 -17.37 -4.75
CA GLY A 97 -4.45 -17.13 -3.30
C GLY A 97 -4.73 -15.68 -2.99
N GLY A 98 -5.58 -15.44 -2.01
CA GLY A 98 -5.82 -14.13 -1.43
C GLY A 98 -6.31 -14.26 0.01
N VAL A 99 -5.99 -13.29 0.84
CA VAL A 99 -6.42 -13.23 2.23
C VAL A 99 -6.99 -11.86 2.56
N TYR A 100 -7.89 -11.80 3.53
CA TYR A 100 -8.49 -10.55 4.01
C TYR A 100 -8.79 -10.64 5.50
N THR A 101 -8.96 -9.49 6.12
CA THR A 101 -9.26 -9.37 7.56
C THR A 101 -10.74 -9.12 7.84
N LYS A 102 -11.61 -9.26 6.84
CA LYS A 102 -13.05 -8.98 6.92
C LYS A 102 -13.69 -9.65 8.13
N GLY A 103 -14.42 -8.87 8.93
CA GLY A 103 -15.10 -9.35 10.14
C GLY A 103 -14.19 -9.73 11.31
N LYS A 104 -12.87 -9.55 11.18
CA LYS A 104 -11.88 -9.94 12.19
C LYS A 104 -11.04 -8.76 12.64
N LYS A 105 -10.34 -8.07 11.74
CA LYS A 105 -9.50 -6.92 12.04
C LYS A 105 -9.89 -5.75 11.15
N LEU A 106 -10.29 -4.65 11.78
CA LEU A 106 -10.74 -3.43 11.10
C LEU A 106 -9.83 -2.27 11.48
N PHE A 107 -9.69 -1.33 10.56
CA PHE A 107 -8.87 -0.13 10.73
C PHE A 107 -9.72 1.11 10.46
N THR A 108 -9.54 2.14 11.29
CA THR A 108 -10.23 3.43 11.12
C THR A 108 -9.19 4.53 11.16
N GLY A 109 -8.84 5.06 10.00
CA GLY A 109 -7.81 6.07 9.86
C GLY A 109 -6.42 5.56 10.24
N GLY A 110 -5.41 6.40 10.04
CA GLY A 110 -4.05 6.08 10.44
C GLY A 110 -3.09 5.98 9.27
N ARG A 111 -1.97 5.32 9.52
CA ARG A 111 -0.92 5.02 8.57
C ARG A 111 -0.79 3.51 8.42
N VAL A 112 -0.82 3.03 7.21
CA VAL A 112 -0.60 1.63 6.86
C VAL A 112 0.73 1.54 6.12
N GLU A 113 1.60 0.64 6.57
CA GLU A 113 2.87 0.33 5.91
C GLU A 113 2.88 -1.15 5.58
N VAL A 114 3.21 -1.48 4.35
CA VAL A 114 3.28 -2.86 3.88
C VAL A 114 4.62 -3.08 3.18
N CYS A 115 5.35 -4.09 3.63
CA CYS A 115 6.51 -4.59 2.92
C CYS A 115 6.06 -5.77 2.03
N ALA A 116 6.12 -5.60 0.71
CA ALA A 116 5.65 -6.62 -0.22
C ALA A 116 6.54 -6.73 -1.45
N ARG A 117 6.63 -7.96 -1.98
CA ARG A 117 7.24 -8.24 -3.28
C ARG A 117 6.14 -8.68 -4.24
N LEU A 118 5.88 -7.88 -5.27
CA LEU A 118 4.89 -8.19 -6.29
C LEU A 118 5.58 -8.71 -7.55
N GLN A 119 5.28 -9.94 -7.93
CA GLN A 119 5.79 -10.50 -9.17
C GLN A 119 4.98 -10.02 -10.37
N ALA A 120 5.65 -9.82 -11.50
CA ALA A 120 5.05 -9.46 -12.76
C ALA A 120 4.88 -10.71 -13.62
N ALA A 121 3.70 -10.88 -14.20
CA ALA A 121 3.42 -11.89 -15.21
C ALA A 121 2.24 -11.42 -16.05
N LYS A 122 2.14 -11.90 -17.28
CA LYS A 122 0.95 -11.63 -18.11
C LYS A 122 -0.31 -12.16 -17.41
N GLY A 123 -1.30 -11.31 -17.23
CA GLY A 123 -2.54 -11.61 -16.52
C GLY A 123 -2.45 -11.56 -15.00
N ALA A 124 -1.28 -11.28 -14.42
CA ALA A 124 -1.17 -11.09 -12.98
C ALA A 124 -1.70 -9.71 -12.56
N TRP A 125 -2.41 -9.70 -11.42
CA TRP A 125 -2.95 -8.50 -10.80
C TRP A 125 -2.83 -8.60 -9.27
N PRO A 126 -1.62 -8.61 -8.73
CA PRO A 126 -1.45 -8.54 -7.29
C PRO A 126 -1.84 -7.17 -6.77
N ALA A 127 -2.63 -7.15 -5.68
CA ALA A 127 -3.17 -5.93 -5.09
C ALA A 127 -3.14 -5.99 -3.57
N ILE A 128 -3.00 -4.81 -2.96
CA ILE A 128 -3.15 -4.56 -1.52
C ILE A 128 -4.12 -3.40 -1.38
N TRP A 129 -5.27 -3.65 -0.82
CA TRP A 129 -6.40 -2.73 -0.87
C TRP A 129 -7.31 -2.83 0.34
N MET A 130 -8.23 -1.89 0.51
CA MET A 130 -9.13 -1.78 1.64
C MET A 130 -10.54 -1.50 1.16
N LEU A 131 -11.50 -2.20 1.77
CA LEU A 131 -12.94 -1.97 1.59
C LEU A 131 -13.59 -1.62 2.93
N PRO A 132 -14.71 -0.89 2.92
CA PRO A 132 -15.51 -0.70 4.10
C PRO A 132 -16.17 -2.01 4.53
N GLU A 133 -16.31 -2.22 5.84
CA GLU A 133 -16.90 -3.45 6.37
C GLU A 133 -18.38 -3.62 5.99
N LYS A 134 -19.15 -2.54 6.03
CA LYS A 134 -20.63 -2.61 5.98
C LYS A 134 -21.28 -1.95 4.78
N ALA A 135 -20.55 -1.12 4.05
CA ALA A 135 -21.12 -0.42 2.91
C ALA A 135 -20.86 -1.20 1.62
N GLU A 136 -21.85 -1.19 0.73
CA GLU A 136 -21.72 -1.80 -0.59
C GLU A 136 -20.80 -0.96 -1.50
N TRP A 137 -20.06 -1.65 -2.35
CA TRP A 137 -19.29 -1.02 -3.40
C TRP A 137 -20.21 -0.44 -4.50
N PRO A 138 -19.94 0.78 -5.06
CA PRO A 138 -18.85 1.68 -4.70
C PRO A 138 -19.22 2.71 -3.63
N LYS A 139 -20.39 2.64 -3.00
CA LYS A 139 -20.91 3.64 -2.05
C LYS A 139 -20.02 3.84 -0.82
N GLY A 140 -19.44 2.76 -0.35
CA GLY A 140 -18.53 2.79 0.80
C GLY A 140 -17.11 3.22 0.49
N GLY A 141 -16.76 3.34 -0.78
CA GLY A 141 -15.43 3.62 -1.25
C GLY A 141 -14.54 2.38 -1.29
N GLU A 142 -13.34 2.56 -1.85
CA GLU A 142 -12.24 1.59 -1.89
C GLU A 142 -10.94 2.35 -1.91
N ILE A 143 -9.92 1.82 -1.26
CA ILE A 143 -8.58 2.40 -1.26
C ILE A 143 -7.62 1.31 -1.71
N ASP A 144 -7.07 1.47 -2.89
CA ASP A 144 -6.02 0.60 -3.41
C ASP A 144 -4.67 1.18 -2.98
N ILE A 145 -4.10 0.56 -1.96
CA ILE A 145 -2.79 0.96 -1.42
C ILE A 145 -1.73 0.71 -2.48
N MET A 146 -1.84 -0.42 -3.17
CA MET A 146 -0.97 -0.76 -4.28
C MET A 146 -1.59 -1.83 -5.16
N GLU A 147 -1.54 -1.62 -6.46
CA GLU A 147 -1.85 -2.62 -7.49
C GLU A 147 -0.73 -2.68 -8.51
N ARG A 148 -0.51 -3.85 -9.07
CA ARG A 148 0.39 -4.03 -10.20
C ARG A 148 -0.30 -4.87 -11.28
N LEU A 149 -0.32 -4.36 -12.49
CA LEU A 149 -0.95 -5.03 -13.62
C LEU A 149 0.10 -5.62 -14.57
N ASN A 150 -0.03 -6.89 -14.89
CA ASN A 150 0.83 -7.57 -15.87
C ASN A 150 2.33 -7.37 -15.61
N HIS A 151 3.03 -6.78 -16.59
CA HIS A 151 4.46 -6.47 -16.54
C HIS A 151 4.76 -5.00 -16.25
N ASP A 152 3.77 -4.24 -15.81
CA ASP A 152 3.93 -2.81 -15.59
C ASP A 152 5.02 -2.55 -14.55
N ARG A 153 5.82 -1.52 -14.82
CA ARG A 153 6.90 -1.08 -13.92
C ARG A 153 6.45 -0.03 -12.92
N ILE A 154 5.16 0.23 -12.87
CA ILE A 154 4.53 1.20 -11.98
C ILE A 154 3.64 0.46 -10.99
N ALA A 155 3.45 1.05 -9.83
CA ALA A 155 2.39 0.69 -8.90
C ALA A 155 1.26 1.69 -9.07
N TYR A 156 0.06 1.18 -9.18
CA TYR A 156 -1.16 1.99 -9.20
C TYR A 156 -1.62 2.19 -7.78
N GLN A 157 -2.02 3.41 -7.45
CA GLN A 157 -2.76 3.76 -6.24
C GLN A 157 -4.05 4.41 -6.67
N THR A 158 -5.17 3.87 -6.19
CA THR A 158 -6.48 4.29 -6.65
C THR A 158 -7.40 4.52 -5.46
N THR A 159 -8.34 5.42 -5.61
CA THR A 159 -9.45 5.58 -4.66
C THR A 159 -10.75 5.56 -5.45
N HIS A 160 -11.63 4.63 -5.13
CA HIS A 160 -12.96 4.57 -5.70
C HIS A 160 -13.98 5.16 -4.73
N SER A 161 -14.98 5.86 -5.26
CA SER A 161 -16.09 6.38 -4.48
C SER A 161 -17.36 6.46 -5.31
N TYR A 162 -18.50 6.60 -4.66
CA TYR A 162 -19.78 6.77 -5.35
C TYR A 162 -19.81 8.01 -6.25
N TYR A 163 -19.10 9.05 -5.87
CA TYR A 163 -19.10 10.33 -6.61
C TYR A 163 -18.07 10.38 -7.75
N THR A 164 -17.07 9.51 -7.68
CA THR A 164 -16.03 9.44 -8.70
C THR A 164 -16.04 8.05 -9.32
N HIS A 165 -16.95 7.84 -10.29
CA HIS A 165 -16.82 6.70 -11.22
C HIS A 165 -15.59 6.85 -12.13
N THR A 166 -14.88 7.96 -12.00
CA THR A 166 -13.69 8.24 -12.75
C THR A 166 -12.51 7.73 -11.96
N VAL A 167 -11.91 6.68 -12.43
CA VAL A 167 -10.66 6.12 -11.91
C VAL A 167 -9.59 7.21 -11.96
N SER A 168 -9.19 7.72 -10.80
CA SER A 168 -8.05 8.61 -10.69
C SER A 168 -6.82 7.78 -10.38
N TYR A 169 -6.05 7.43 -11.41
CA TYR A 169 -4.78 6.75 -11.23
C TYR A 169 -3.71 7.75 -10.83
N THR A 170 -3.18 7.60 -9.63
CA THR A 170 -1.94 8.28 -9.25
C THR A 170 -0.79 7.31 -9.52
N HIS A 171 0.02 7.61 -10.54
CA HIS A 171 1.20 6.80 -10.85
C HIS A 171 2.31 7.12 -9.85
N LEU A 172 2.66 6.15 -9.02
CA LEU A 172 3.93 6.17 -8.28
C LEU A 172 4.93 5.28 -9.02
N THR A 173 6.04 5.85 -9.43
CA THR A 173 7.19 5.06 -9.84
C THR A 173 7.74 4.35 -8.63
N LEU A 174 7.87 3.04 -8.69
CA LEU A 174 8.58 2.28 -7.66
C LEU A 174 10.00 2.85 -7.53
N PRO A 175 10.51 3.05 -6.30
CA PRO A 175 11.89 3.47 -6.14
C PRO A 175 12.81 2.49 -6.87
N THR A 176 13.75 3.01 -7.65
CA THR A 176 14.71 2.21 -8.44
C THR A 176 15.67 1.37 -7.59
N ASN A 177 15.54 1.38 -6.28
CA ASN A 177 16.35 0.65 -5.32
C ASN A 177 15.72 -0.65 -4.81
N SER A 178 14.63 -1.13 -5.40
CA SER A 178 14.19 -2.51 -5.13
C SER A 178 15.25 -3.47 -5.69
N ARG A 179 16.17 -3.91 -4.84
CA ARG A 179 17.09 -5.01 -5.17
C ARG A 179 16.22 -6.25 -5.41
N VAL A 180 16.32 -6.77 -6.59
CA VAL A 180 15.78 -8.07 -7.00
C VAL A 180 16.66 -9.16 -6.39
#